data_a215ef98f945f4366fc86bd2854e8ebb
#
_entry.id   a215ef98f945f4366fc86bd2854e8ebb
#
_cell.length_a   1.000
_cell.length_b   1.000
_cell.length_c   1.000
_cell.angle_alpha   90.00
_cell.angle_beta   90.00
_cell.angle_gamma   90.00
#
_symmetry.space_group_name_H-M   'P 1'
#
loop_
_entity.id
_entity.type
_entity.pdbx_description
1 polymer ?
#
loop_
_entity_poly.entity_id
_entity_poly.type
_entity_poly.pdbx_seq_one_letter_code
_entity_poly.pdbx_strand_id
1 'polypeptide(L)'
;MDILKNTDAMGKRIFADLEKINFIRTSTSAEETRAANIIKDELAKEGMEATIEEFMVETADIHKVSLKALGKEWEIKGYRRSGSTPPEGLTAEFAYVQQGNDIDLYDKKGKIVLVNSGRLNEEVYEKLVRYGVAGFLTWNGNVSDVREDTDLGERELRYWALRYGTIPIVRETGGLK
;
A
#
# COMPACT_ATOMS: atom_id res chain seq x y z
N MET A 1 48.29 0.38 -6.27
CA MET A 1 47.08 -0.43 -6.02
C MET A 1 45.95 0.24 -6.77
N ASP A 2 45.40 -0.43 -7.76
CA ASP A 2 44.44 0.19 -8.69
C ASP A 2 43.04 0.22 -8.08
N ILE A 3 42.71 1.31 -7.40
CA ILE A 3 41.45 1.52 -6.66
C ILE A 3 40.25 1.31 -7.59
N LEU A 4 40.35 1.70 -8.88
CA LEU A 4 39.25 1.59 -9.85
C LEU A 4 38.92 0.13 -10.19
N LYS A 5 39.92 -0.75 -10.32
CA LYS A 5 39.70 -2.19 -10.56
C LYS A 5 39.05 -2.87 -9.37
N ASN A 6 39.40 -2.48 -8.16
CA ASN A 6 38.79 -3.01 -6.94
C ASN A 6 37.34 -2.56 -6.79
N THR A 7 37.01 -1.33 -7.20
CA THR A 7 35.65 -0.79 -7.20
C THR A 7 34.73 -1.52 -8.15
N ASP A 8 35.16 -1.86 -9.36
CA ASP A 8 34.36 -2.61 -10.33
C ASP A 8 34.06 -4.05 -9.85
N ALA A 9 35.06 -4.73 -9.30
CA ALA A 9 34.88 -6.06 -8.72
C ALA A 9 33.91 -6.04 -7.51
N MET A 10 34.03 -5.04 -6.64
CA MET A 10 33.12 -4.84 -5.51
C MET A 10 31.69 -4.55 -5.99
N GLY A 11 31.52 -3.68 -6.99
CA GLY A 11 30.23 -3.36 -7.56
C GLY A 11 29.51 -4.58 -8.14
N LYS A 12 30.20 -5.42 -8.89
CA LYS A 12 29.67 -6.68 -9.44
C LYS A 12 29.23 -7.64 -8.32
N ARG A 13 30.02 -7.75 -7.25
CA ARG A 13 29.66 -8.59 -6.10
C ARG A 13 28.42 -8.08 -5.38
N ILE A 14 28.36 -6.78 -5.08
CA ILE A 14 27.18 -6.17 -4.44
C ILE A 14 25.93 -6.40 -5.29
N PHE A 15 26.04 -6.23 -6.61
CA PHE A 15 24.93 -6.45 -7.52
C PHE A 15 24.47 -7.91 -7.50
N ALA A 16 25.39 -8.87 -7.54
CA ALA A 16 25.06 -10.29 -7.44
C ALA A 16 24.38 -10.65 -6.11
N ASP A 17 24.77 -10.01 -5.01
CA ASP A 17 24.13 -10.22 -3.70
C ASP A 17 22.72 -9.60 -3.65
N LEU A 18 22.52 -8.44 -4.27
CA LEU A 18 21.20 -7.84 -4.41
C LEU A 18 20.26 -8.70 -5.25
N GLU A 19 20.74 -9.34 -6.32
CA GLU A 19 19.95 -10.24 -7.16
C GLU A 19 19.41 -11.44 -6.35
N LYS A 20 20.15 -11.94 -5.37
CA LYS A 20 19.71 -13.06 -4.51
C LYS A 20 18.47 -12.74 -3.68
N ILE A 21 18.28 -11.47 -3.33
CA ILE A 21 17.15 -10.97 -2.54
C ILE A 21 16.17 -10.11 -3.35
N ASN A 22 16.31 -10.09 -4.69
CA ASN A 22 15.44 -9.35 -5.59
C ASN A 22 14.16 -10.15 -5.91
N PHE A 23 13.33 -10.34 -4.89
CA PHE A 23 12.00 -10.93 -4.99
C PHE A 23 11.04 -10.21 -4.05
N ILE A 24 9.74 -10.33 -4.30
CA ILE A 24 8.72 -9.74 -3.43
C ILE A 24 8.80 -10.40 -2.06
N ARG A 25 9.03 -9.59 -1.03
CA ARG A 25 9.11 -10.00 0.38
C ARG A 25 8.34 -9.02 1.25
N THR A 26 7.08 -9.29 1.43
CA THR A 26 6.26 -8.49 2.34
C THR A 26 6.61 -8.83 3.79
N SER A 27 6.45 -7.86 4.68
CA SER A 27 6.64 -8.09 6.12
C SER A 27 5.77 -9.24 6.60
N THR A 28 6.31 -10.07 7.49
CA THR A 28 5.68 -11.29 8.05
C THR A 28 5.49 -12.46 7.08
N SER A 29 6.04 -12.39 5.86
CA SER A 29 5.98 -13.48 4.89
C SER A 29 7.14 -14.46 5.02
N ALA A 30 6.97 -15.66 4.47
CA ALA A 30 8.06 -16.64 4.36
C ALA A 30 9.23 -16.10 3.51
N GLU A 31 8.94 -15.23 2.55
CA GLU A 31 9.92 -14.58 1.70
C GLU A 31 10.79 -13.58 2.50
N GLU A 32 10.25 -12.89 3.48
CA GLU A 32 11.03 -12.06 4.41
C GLU A 32 12.03 -12.93 5.18
N THR A 33 11.59 -14.04 5.76
CA THR A 33 12.45 -15.00 6.45
C THR A 33 13.51 -15.58 5.51
N ARG A 34 13.14 -15.90 4.27
CA ARG A 34 14.09 -16.35 3.24
C ARG A 34 15.17 -15.30 2.96
N ALA A 35 14.78 -14.02 2.81
CA ALA A 35 15.74 -12.94 2.59
C ALA A 35 16.70 -12.76 3.77
N ALA A 36 16.20 -12.83 5.00
CA ALA A 36 17.01 -12.75 6.21
C ALA A 36 18.05 -13.89 6.27
N ASN A 37 17.66 -15.12 5.93
CA ASN A 37 18.58 -16.26 5.88
C ASN A 37 19.65 -16.09 4.78
N ILE A 38 19.28 -15.61 3.58
CA ILE A 38 20.24 -15.32 2.51
C ILE A 38 21.28 -14.30 3.00
N ILE A 39 20.85 -13.21 3.63
CA ILE A 39 21.77 -12.19 4.17
C ILE A 39 22.69 -12.79 5.23
N LYS A 40 22.16 -13.57 6.15
CA LYS A 40 22.94 -14.27 7.18
C LYS A 40 24.04 -15.16 6.56
N ASP A 41 23.67 -15.94 5.53
CA ASP A 41 24.61 -16.84 4.85
C ASP A 41 25.70 -16.07 4.08
N GLU A 42 25.37 -14.95 3.46
CA GLU A 42 26.39 -14.10 2.80
C GLU A 42 27.35 -13.46 3.81
N LEU A 43 26.84 -13.01 4.97
CA LEU A 43 27.69 -12.50 6.05
C LEU A 43 28.65 -13.58 6.60
N ALA A 44 28.17 -14.82 6.74
CA ALA A 44 29.01 -15.93 7.19
C ALA A 44 30.16 -16.23 6.22
N LYS A 45 29.98 -16.08 4.91
CA LYS A 45 31.04 -16.23 3.88
C LYS A 45 32.16 -15.18 4.05
N GLU A 46 31.82 -14.02 4.59
CA GLU A 46 32.78 -12.96 4.91
C GLU A 46 33.39 -13.10 6.31
N GLY A 47 33.14 -14.20 7.02
CA GLY A 47 33.63 -14.45 8.35
C GLY A 47 32.90 -13.66 9.45
N MET A 48 31.75 -13.11 9.15
CA MET A 48 30.90 -12.40 10.12
C MET A 48 29.85 -13.33 10.69
N GLU A 49 29.74 -13.39 12.01
CA GLU A 49 28.67 -14.12 12.68
C GLU A 49 27.42 -13.22 12.78
N ALA A 50 26.28 -13.72 12.33
CA ALA A 50 25.00 -13.00 12.38
C ALA A 50 23.89 -13.91 12.93
N THR A 51 23.02 -13.32 13.75
CA THR A 51 21.83 -13.97 14.29
C THR A 51 20.58 -13.27 13.77
N ILE A 52 19.50 -14.04 13.58
CA ILE A 52 18.18 -13.50 13.26
C ILE A 52 17.43 -13.37 14.58
N GLU A 53 16.99 -12.16 14.89
CA GLU A 53 16.11 -11.90 16.03
C GLU A 53 14.67 -11.81 15.55
N GLU A 54 13.81 -12.66 16.10
CA GLU A 54 12.40 -12.67 15.78
C GLU A 54 11.61 -11.87 16.83
N PHE A 55 10.63 -11.10 16.37
CA PHE A 55 9.73 -10.37 17.25
C PHE A 55 8.29 -10.42 16.71
N MET A 56 7.33 -10.35 17.61
CA MET A 56 5.91 -10.36 17.24
C MET A 56 5.47 -8.98 16.77
N VAL A 57 4.77 -8.96 15.66
CA VAL A 57 4.14 -7.75 15.11
C VAL A 57 2.66 -8.00 14.86
N GLU A 58 1.85 -6.98 15.10
CA GLU A 58 0.46 -6.99 14.70
C GLU A 58 0.35 -6.58 13.23
N THR A 59 -0.23 -7.42 12.42
CA THR A 59 -0.45 -7.18 10.99
C THR A 59 -1.93 -7.31 10.63
N ALA A 60 -2.30 -6.88 9.44
CA ALA A 60 -3.63 -7.04 8.89
C ALA A 60 -3.55 -7.57 7.47
N ASP A 61 -4.36 -8.58 7.18
CA ASP A 61 -4.45 -9.18 5.85
C ASP A 61 -5.70 -8.69 5.12
N ILE A 62 -5.55 -8.56 3.80
CA ILE A 62 -6.64 -8.22 2.90
C ILE A 62 -7.10 -9.50 2.20
N HIS A 63 -8.23 -10.07 2.64
CA HIS A 63 -8.70 -11.33 2.10
C HIS A 63 -9.36 -11.20 0.72
N LYS A 64 -10.12 -10.12 0.52
CA LYS A 64 -10.82 -9.89 -0.74
C LYS A 64 -11.14 -8.40 -0.93
N VAL A 65 -10.95 -7.92 -2.14
CA VAL A 65 -11.33 -6.57 -2.55
C VAL A 65 -12.03 -6.65 -3.90
N SER A 66 -13.14 -5.95 -4.05
CA SER A 66 -13.83 -5.82 -5.34
C SER A 66 -14.56 -4.48 -5.42
N LEU A 67 -14.62 -3.91 -6.61
CA LEU A 67 -15.36 -2.70 -6.90
C LEU A 67 -16.15 -2.88 -8.19
N LYS A 68 -17.45 -2.64 -8.13
CA LYS A 68 -18.34 -2.59 -9.30
C LYS A 68 -18.96 -1.21 -9.40
N ALA A 69 -18.73 -0.55 -10.50
CA ALA A 69 -19.28 0.77 -10.78
C ALA A 69 -19.46 0.96 -12.29
N LEU A 70 -20.47 1.73 -12.68
CA LEU A 70 -20.74 2.04 -14.09
C LEU A 70 -20.88 0.80 -15.00
N GLY A 71 -21.42 -0.28 -14.45
CA GLY A 71 -21.67 -1.53 -15.20
C GLY A 71 -20.43 -2.40 -15.43
N LYS A 72 -19.28 -2.06 -14.86
CA LYS A 72 -18.05 -2.86 -14.94
C LYS A 72 -17.44 -3.15 -13.57
N GLU A 73 -16.58 -4.15 -13.53
CA GLU A 73 -15.71 -4.44 -12.39
C GLU A 73 -14.35 -3.79 -12.61
N TRP A 74 -13.83 -3.15 -11.54
CA TRP A 74 -12.58 -2.42 -11.55
C TRP A 74 -11.53 -3.20 -10.80
N GLU A 75 -10.31 -3.22 -11.31
CA GLU A 75 -9.17 -3.76 -10.58
C GLU A 75 -8.75 -2.76 -9.49
N ILE A 76 -8.70 -3.24 -8.25
CA ILE A 76 -8.44 -2.41 -7.08
C ILE A 76 -7.58 -3.14 -6.06
N LYS A 77 -6.91 -2.37 -5.20
CA LYS A 77 -6.20 -2.87 -4.02
C LYS A 77 -6.85 -2.30 -2.76
N GLY A 78 -6.85 -3.09 -1.69
CA GLY A 78 -7.33 -2.63 -0.39
C GLY A 78 -6.27 -1.83 0.38
N TYR A 79 -6.71 -1.24 1.47
CA TYR A 79 -5.83 -0.68 2.49
C TYR A 79 -5.84 -1.58 3.72
N ARG A 80 -4.68 -1.97 4.18
CA ARG A 80 -4.54 -2.68 5.45
C ARG A 80 -5.09 -1.81 6.59
N ARG A 81 -5.75 -2.44 7.57
CA ARG A 81 -6.41 -1.78 8.70
C ARG A 81 -7.57 -0.85 8.31
N SER A 82 -8.11 -0.99 7.11
CA SER A 82 -9.39 -0.37 6.77
C SER A 82 -10.55 -1.13 7.39
N GLY A 83 -11.73 -0.50 7.44
CA GLY A 83 -12.98 -1.20 7.75
C GLY A 83 -13.32 -2.23 6.67
N SER A 84 -14.00 -3.30 7.09
CA SER A 84 -14.56 -4.28 6.18
C SER A 84 -15.99 -3.92 5.80
N THR A 85 -16.38 -4.26 4.59
CA THR A 85 -17.79 -4.21 4.20
C THR A 85 -18.52 -5.44 4.74
N PRO A 86 -19.86 -5.41 4.86
CA PRO A 86 -20.66 -6.63 5.05
C PRO A 86 -20.39 -7.66 3.94
N PRO A 87 -20.71 -8.95 4.14
CA PRO A 87 -20.49 -9.99 3.15
C PRO A 87 -21.15 -9.73 1.79
N GLU A 88 -22.30 -9.07 1.78
CA GLU A 88 -23.05 -8.62 0.60
C GLU A 88 -22.43 -7.41 -0.10
N GLY A 89 -21.43 -6.80 0.53
CA GLY A 89 -20.81 -5.59 0.04
C GLY A 89 -21.47 -4.30 0.55
N LEU A 90 -20.92 -3.17 0.12
CA LEU A 90 -21.43 -1.84 0.39
C LEU A 90 -21.87 -1.20 -0.91
N THR A 91 -23.14 -0.82 -1.00
CA THR A 91 -23.67 -0.05 -2.14
C THR A 91 -24.12 1.32 -1.67
N ALA A 92 -23.58 2.37 -2.25
CA ALA A 92 -23.92 3.74 -1.92
C ALA A 92 -23.70 4.66 -3.12
N GLU A 93 -24.24 5.86 -3.04
CA GLU A 93 -24.01 6.91 -4.03
C GLU A 93 -22.53 7.30 -4.07
N PHE A 94 -22.02 7.56 -5.27
CA PHE A 94 -20.64 7.95 -5.50
C PHE A 94 -20.50 9.47 -5.59
N ALA A 95 -19.40 10.00 -5.04
CA ALA A 95 -19.04 11.40 -5.18
C ALA A 95 -17.52 11.60 -5.30
N TYR A 96 -17.11 12.51 -6.18
CA TYR A 96 -15.71 12.94 -6.24
C TYR A 96 -15.47 14.14 -5.32
N VAL A 97 -14.45 14.04 -4.46
CA VAL A 97 -14.15 15.05 -3.45
C VAL A 97 -12.69 15.49 -3.58
N GLN A 98 -12.38 16.14 -4.63
CA GLN A 98 -11.04 16.60 -5.05
C GLN A 98 -9.95 16.55 -3.98
N GLN A 99 -10.03 17.42 -2.96
CA GLN A 99 -9.03 17.58 -1.92
C GLN A 99 -9.47 17.02 -0.56
N GLY A 100 -10.75 16.66 -0.42
CA GLY A 100 -11.30 16.17 0.85
C GLY A 100 -11.32 17.25 1.95
N ASN A 101 -11.50 18.52 1.58
CA ASN A 101 -11.70 19.60 2.55
C ASN A 101 -13.15 19.66 3.04
N ASP A 102 -13.45 20.54 4.00
CA ASP A 102 -14.77 20.61 4.61
C ASP A 102 -15.88 20.97 3.61
N ILE A 103 -15.58 21.82 2.63
CA ILE A 103 -16.54 22.20 1.56
C ILE A 103 -16.84 20.99 0.66
N ASP A 104 -15.84 20.19 0.34
CA ASP A 104 -16.00 19.00 -0.50
C ASP A 104 -16.83 17.92 0.20
N LEU A 105 -16.80 17.87 1.53
CA LEU A 105 -17.33 16.76 2.33
C LEU A 105 -18.65 17.05 3.03
N TYR A 106 -19.09 18.29 3.15
CA TYR A 106 -20.21 18.69 4.03
C TYR A 106 -21.54 17.96 3.74
N ASP A 107 -21.79 17.54 2.49
CA ASP A 107 -23.01 16.84 2.04
C ASP A 107 -22.75 15.38 1.60
N LYS A 108 -21.63 14.78 2.03
CA LYS A 108 -21.21 13.47 1.55
C LYS A 108 -21.48 12.33 2.55
N LYS A 109 -22.26 12.60 3.61
CA LYS A 109 -22.64 11.56 4.58
C LYS A 109 -23.29 10.36 3.89
N GLY A 110 -22.81 9.15 4.21
CA GLY A 110 -23.32 7.90 3.66
C GLY A 110 -22.94 7.61 2.21
N LYS A 111 -22.14 8.46 1.56
CA LYS A 111 -21.67 8.24 0.19
C LYS A 111 -20.31 7.54 0.18
N ILE A 112 -19.99 6.88 -0.94
CA ILE A 112 -18.64 6.44 -1.25
C ILE A 112 -17.96 7.59 -2.01
N VAL A 113 -16.82 8.06 -1.49
CA VAL A 113 -16.12 9.21 -2.06
C VAL A 113 -14.79 8.82 -2.69
N LEU A 114 -14.43 9.49 -3.79
CA LEU A 114 -13.11 9.36 -4.42
C LEU A 114 -12.25 10.56 -4.04
N VAL A 115 -11.12 10.30 -3.41
CA VAL A 115 -10.12 11.28 -2.99
C VAL A 115 -8.85 11.11 -3.80
N ASN A 116 -8.21 12.20 -4.22
CA ASN A 116 -6.88 12.10 -4.80
C ASN A 116 -5.89 11.55 -3.76
N SER A 117 -5.20 10.45 -4.09
CA SER A 117 -4.30 9.76 -3.14
C SER A 117 -3.12 10.62 -2.70
N GLY A 118 -2.68 11.57 -3.51
CA GLY A 118 -1.67 12.56 -3.14
C GLY A 118 -2.14 13.58 -2.09
N ARG A 119 -3.45 13.63 -1.82
CA ARG A 119 -4.06 14.49 -0.81
C ARG A 119 -4.46 13.75 0.46
N LEU A 120 -4.52 12.41 0.39
CA LEU A 120 -4.87 11.62 1.56
C LEU A 120 -3.77 11.69 2.62
N ASN A 121 -4.07 12.37 3.70
CA ASN A 121 -3.27 12.49 4.91
C ASN A 121 -4.15 12.29 6.15
N GLU A 122 -3.59 12.39 7.33
CA GLU A 122 -4.31 12.19 8.60
C GLU A 122 -5.50 13.13 8.75
N GLU A 123 -5.35 14.41 8.40
CA GLU A 123 -6.40 15.42 8.49
C GLU A 123 -7.58 15.09 7.56
N VAL A 124 -7.29 14.73 6.31
CA VAL A 124 -8.35 14.32 5.36
C VAL A 124 -9.04 13.05 5.84
N TYR A 125 -8.30 12.07 6.35
CA TYR A 125 -8.89 10.84 6.88
C TYR A 125 -9.83 11.14 8.07
N GLU A 126 -9.41 11.96 9.03
CA GLU A 126 -10.26 12.41 10.15
C GLU A 126 -11.56 13.05 9.64
N LYS A 127 -11.46 13.94 8.64
CA LYS A 127 -12.63 14.58 8.05
C LYS A 127 -13.57 13.57 7.39
N LEU A 128 -13.06 12.59 6.64
CA LEU A 128 -13.87 11.54 6.06
C LEU A 128 -14.68 10.79 7.11
N VAL A 129 -14.06 10.43 8.22
CA VAL A 129 -14.73 9.78 9.37
C VAL A 129 -15.75 10.73 9.99
N ARG A 130 -15.38 11.97 10.27
CA ARG A 130 -16.23 12.98 10.92
C ARG A 130 -17.49 13.31 10.10
N TYR A 131 -17.35 13.39 8.78
CA TYR A 131 -18.50 13.63 7.89
C TYR A 131 -19.31 12.36 7.61
N GLY A 132 -18.89 11.20 8.14
CA GLY A 132 -19.64 9.95 8.07
C GLY A 132 -19.82 9.42 6.66
N VAL A 133 -18.79 9.50 5.83
CA VAL A 133 -18.79 8.82 4.51
C VAL A 133 -18.87 7.31 4.71
N ALA A 134 -19.58 6.62 3.82
CA ALA A 134 -19.76 5.18 3.92
C ALA A 134 -18.49 4.38 3.56
N GLY A 135 -17.66 4.96 2.72
CA GLY A 135 -16.39 4.41 2.30
C GLY A 135 -15.64 5.40 1.44
N PHE A 136 -14.36 5.16 1.16
CA PHE A 136 -13.65 5.98 0.20
C PHE A 136 -12.71 5.20 -0.71
N LEU A 137 -12.49 5.77 -1.86
CA LEU A 137 -11.58 5.32 -2.90
C LEU A 137 -10.43 6.31 -3.01
N THR A 138 -9.26 5.84 -3.34
CA THR A 138 -8.16 6.71 -3.77
C THR A 138 -7.67 6.27 -5.14
N TRP A 139 -7.19 7.21 -5.92
CA TRP A 139 -6.51 6.93 -7.17
C TRP A 139 -5.12 7.54 -7.15
N ASN A 140 -4.19 6.92 -7.86
CA ASN A 140 -2.81 7.38 -7.95
C ASN A 140 -2.44 7.53 -9.43
N GLY A 141 -2.09 8.73 -9.81
CA GLY A 141 -1.77 9.06 -11.18
C GLY A 141 -2.31 10.44 -11.55
N ASN A 142 -1.96 10.90 -12.72
CA ASN A 142 -2.60 12.02 -13.37
C ASN A 142 -3.18 11.54 -14.70
N VAL A 143 -4.09 12.32 -15.28
CA VAL A 143 -4.74 12.01 -16.56
C VAL A 143 -3.76 11.86 -17.75
N SER A 144 -2.50 12.25 -17.56
CA SER A 144 -1.43 12.15 -18.55
C SER A 144 -0.49 10.97 -18.27
N ASP A 145 -0.69 10.22 -17.20
CA ASP A 145 0.16 9.10 -16.84
C ASP A 145 -0.39 7.83 -17.51
N VAL A 146 0.27 7.41 -18.58
CA VAL A 146 -0.06 6.21 -19.35
C VAL A 146 0.69 4.96 -18.88
N ARG A 147 1.22 4.96 -17.65
CA ARG A 147 1.89 3.78 -17.10
C ARG A 147 0.86 2.70 -16.77
N GLU A 148 0.84 1.66 -17.58
CA GLU A 148 -0.06 0.52 -17.42
C GLU A 148 0.44 -0.51 -16.39
N ASP A 149 1.71 -0.45 -16.00
CA ASP A 149 2.45 -1.46 -15.24
C ASP A 149 2.85 -1.06 -13.81
N THR A 150 2.33 0.07 -13.31
CA THR A 150 2.63 0.46 -11.93
C THR A 150 1.84 -0.39 -10.95
N ASP A 151 2.46 -1.43 -10.42
CA ASP A 151 1.87 -2.18 -9.31
C ASP A 151 1.66 -1.23 -8.11
N LEU A 152 0.42 -1.14 -7.68
CA LEU A 152 0.07 -0.40 -6.48
C LEU A 152 0.47 -1.24 -5.27
N GLY A 153 1.59 -0.90 -4.66
CA GLY A 153 1.97 -1.46 -3.39
C GLY A 153 0.82 -1.34 -2.37
N GLU A 154 0.70 -2.33 -1.51
CA GLU A 154 -0.25 -2.27 -0.41
C GLU A 154 0.04 -1.06 0.48
N ARG A 155 -0.99 -0.34 0.87
CA ARG A 155 -0.91 0.76 1.83
C ARG A 155 -1.59 0.38 3.13
N GLU A 156 -1.09 0.94 4.21
CA GLU A 156 -1.63 0.76 5.55
C GLU A 156 -2.09 2.12 6.09
N LEU A 157 -3.22 2.12 6.78
CA LEU A 157 -3.74 3.33 7.45
C LEU A 157 -3.01 3.68 8.73
N ARG A 158 -2.04 2.84 9.15
CA ARG A 158 -1.25 3.04 10.36
C ARG A 158 -2.15 3.34 11.58
N TYR A 159 -1.86 4.44 12.27
CA TYR A 159 -2.57 4.84 13.48
C TYR A 159 -3.90 5.57 13.24
N TRP A 160 -4.19 5.97 12.01
CA TRP A 160 -5.40 6.76 11.73
C TRP A 160 -6.67 5.97 12.02
N ALA A 161 -6.72 4.72 11.60
CA ALA A 161 -7.86 3.85 11.86
C ALA A 161 -8.08 3.59 13.35
N LEU A 162 -7.00 3.47 14.14
CA LEU A 162 -7.07 3.31 15.60
C LEU A 162 -7.54 4.59 16.28
N ARG A 163 -7.16 5.75 15.77
CA ARG A 163 -7.46 7.04 16.39
C ARG A 163 -8.84 7.56 16.04
N TYR A 164 -9.27 7.42 14.79
CA TYR A 164 -10.48 8.03 14.26
C TYR A 164 -11.58 7.03 13.90
N GLY A 165 -11.31 5.74 13.95
CA GLY A 165 -12.20 4.67 13.51
C GLY A 165 -11.91 4.20 12.09
N THR A 166 -12.53 3.09 11.72
CA THR A 166 -12.33 2.46 10.41
C THR A 166 -13.50 2.74 9.48
N ILE A 167 -13.21 3.05 8.23
CA ILE A 167 -14.18 3.07 7.13
C ILE A 167 -13.67 2.18 6.00
N PRO A 168 -14.55 1.55 5.22
CA PRO A 168 -14.15 0.76 4.06
C PRO A 168 -13.40 1.61 3.04
N ILE A 169 -12.23 1.11 2.58
CA ILE A 169 -11.37 1.80 1.65
C ILE A 169 -10.89 0.84 0.58
N VAL A 170 -10.94 1.29 -0.64
CA VAL A 170 -10.32 0.62 -1.77
C VAL A 170 -9.54 1.62 -2.62
N ARG A 171 -8.58 1.13 -3.37
CA ARG A 171 -7.74 1.91 -4.25
C ARG A 171 -7.82 1.35 -5.67
N GLU A 172 -8.10 2.22 -6.62
CA GLU A 172 -8.05 1.86 -8.03
C GLU A 172 -6.62 1.66 -8.51
N THR A 173 -6.40 0.59 -9.29
CA THR A 173 -5.15 0.32 -10.00
C THR A 173 -5.29 0.85 -11.43
N GLY A 174 -4.69 1.95 -11.73
CA GLY A 174 -4.66 2.47 -13.09
C GLY A 174 -5.26 3.86 -13.24
N GLY A 175 -4.79 4.57 -14.25
CA GLY A 175 -5.32 5.87 -14.62
C GLY A 175 -6.74 5.73 -15.20
N LEU A 176 -7.56 6.73 -14.96
CA LEU A 176 -8.83 6.87 -15.65
C LEU A 176 -8.57 6.92 -17.18
N LYS A 177 -8.99 5.88 -17.89
CA LYS A 177 -9.07 5.91 -19.35
C LYS A 177 -10.40 6.54 -19.77
#